data_a47f639293a07a2a883ada605c931ef7
#
_entry.id   a47f639293a07a2a883ada605c931ef7
#
_cell.length_a   1.000
_cell.length_b   1.000
_cell.length_c   1.000
_cell.angle_alpha   90.00
_cell.angle_beta   90.00
_cell.angle_gamma   90.00
#
_symmetry.space_group_name_H-M   'P 1'
#
loop_
_entity.id
_entity.type
_entity.pdbx_description
1 polymer ?
#
loop_
_entity_poly.entity_id
_entity_poly.type
_entity_poly.pdbx_seq_one_letter_code
_entity_poly.pdbx_strand_id
1 'polypeptide(L)'
;MHRLGRLFCFFAVSVFCNLSTREIQADGLNDQESLECRDVWEISTRHLMDRPRCIDPIDPALRVHRFDTGCWQEATIEDALQLDGRLPIVYVHGNFMTHDNARRRVLLIDDMLRARAHRSYRLIMLSWPSQREPHPLRDTRENAASSDSHSLYVAWVLQQLRDAPQVSLLGFSLGARSISGGLHLAAGGTIRGLHGATGVNTEPSESLVRVGFVAPAMDRTWLTPSGKHRLATQHVEGILSLYNSDDPVLRRFRFLESGSHAIAAGYQGFVGNSLIRQYDCSDCVGRTHDERSYFRQCPYFGLVLDHLLWNESVGACRIQ
;
A
#
# COMPACT_ATOMS: atom_id res chain seq x y z
N MET A 1 28.94 28.66 47.46
CA MET A 1 29.24 27.57 46.47
C MET A 1 27.93 27.14 45.83
N HIS A 2 27.59 27.74 44.70
CA HIS A 2 26.31 27.58 44.04
C HIS A 2 26.38 26.43 43.01
N ARG A 3 25.47 25.46 43.14
CA ARG A 3 25.22 24.46 42.11
C ARG A 3 24.07 24.98 41.22
N LEU A 4 24.36 25.29 39.98
CA LEU A 4 23.36 25.50 38.92
C LEU A 4 22.90 24.16 38.40
N GLY A 5 21.64 23.82 38.68
CA GLY A 5 20.93 22.74 38.03
C GLY A 5 20.40 23.20 36.68
N ARG A 6 20.80 22.55 35.60
CA ARG A 6 20.22 22.75 34.27
C ARG A 6 18.91 21.98 34.18
N LEU A 7 17.83 22.74 34.08
CA LEU A 7 16.48 22.24 33.80
C LEU A 7 16.38 21.90 32.29
N PHE A 8 16.27 20.64 31.96
CA PHE A 8 15.89 20.22 30.60
C PHE A 8 14.36 20.24 30.50
N CYS A 9 13.82 21.22 29.79
CA CYS A 9 12.43 21.22 29.40
C CYS A 9 12.18 20.17 28.32
N PHE A 10 11.51 19.08 28.70
CA PHE A 10 10.89 18.15 27.73
C PHE A 10 9.60 18.79 27.23
N PHE A 11 9.60 19.26 25.99
CA PHE A 11 8.38 19.58 25.28
C PHE A 11 7.73 18.27 24.80
N ALA A 12 6.81 17.76 25.58
CA ALA A 12 5.87 16.74 25.12
C ALA A 12 4.82 17.42 24.23
N VAL A 13 4.91 17.24 22.93
CA VAL A 13 3.85 17.67 22.00
C VAL A 13 2.73 16.63 22.06
N SER A 14 1.80 16.86 22.98
CA SER A 14 0.50 16.17 22.99
C SER A 14 -0.36 16.79 21.89
N VAL A 15 -0.44 16.14 20.74
CA VAL A 15 -1.46 16.46 19.74
C VAL A 15 -2.77 15.84 20.22
N PHE A 16 -3.57 16.62 20.94
CA PHE A 16 -4.97 16.28 21.21
C PHE A 16 -5.74 16.35 19.90
N CYS A 17 -6.13 15.21 19.38
CA CYS A 17 -7.12 15.10 18.32
C CYS A 17 -8.51 15.23 18.97
N ASN A 18 -9.02 16.47 19.07
CA ASN A 18 -10.43 16.72 19.39
C ASN A 18 -11.29 16.23 18.22
N LEU A 19 -11.86 15.06 18.37
CA LEU A 19 -12.94 14.56 17.51
C LEU A 19 -14.22 15.31 17.89
N SER A 20 -14.50 16.41 17.18
CA SER A 20 -15.84 16.97 17.10
C SER A 20 -16.71 16.01 16.28
N THR A 21 -17.59 15.28 16.94
CA THR A 21 -18.68 14.53 16.33
C THR A 21 -19.70 15.52 15.76
N ARG A 22 -19.52 15.91 14.51
CA ARG A 22 -20.62 16.39 13.68
C ARG A 22 -21.19 15.19 12.94
N GLU A 23 -22.35 14.75 13.39
CA GLU A 23 -23.24 13.92 12.61
C GLU A 23 -23.60 14.66 11.32
N ILE A 24 -23.05 14.21 10.21
CA ILE A 24 -23.55 14.59 8.89
C ILE A 24 -24.69 13.62 8.63
N GLN A 25 -25.91 14.11 8.69
CA GLN A 25 -27.07 13.43 8.12
C GLN A 25 -26.75 13.13 6.65
N ALA A 26 -26.57 11.86 6.34
CA ALA A 26 -26.50 11.37 4.98
C ALA A 26 -27.93 11.40 4.42
N ASP A 27 -28.14 12.20 3.39
CA ASP A 27 -29.31 12.12 2.55
C ASP A 27 -29.46 10.69 2.03
N GLY A 28 -30.63 10.09 2.29
CA GLY A 28 -30.98 8.74 1.88
C GLY A 28 -31.04 8.60 0.36
N LEU A 29 -29.92 8.24 -0.21
CA LEU A 29 -29.86 7.61 -1.53
C LEU A 29 -29.92 6.10 -1.32
N ASN A 30 -30.83 5.48 -2.01
CA ASN A 30 -31.20 4.08 -2.08
C ASN A 30 -30.04 3.11 -1.81
N ASP A 31 -29.74 2.83 -0.54
CA ASP A 31 -28.62 1.94 -0.10
C ASP A 31 -28.86 0.46 -0.47
N GLN A 32 -30.04 0.09 -0.95
CA GLN A 32 -30.36 -1.31 -1.26
C GLN A 32 -29.86 -1.77 -2.64
N GLU A 33 -29.71 -0.89 -3.64
CA GLU A 33 -29.18 -1.27 -4.96
C GLU A 33 -27.65 -1.29 -5.01
N SER A 34 -26.95 -0.64 -4.07
CA SER A 34 -25.47 -0.58 -4.05
C SER A 34 -24.80 -1.77 -3.38
N LEU A 35 -25.54 -2.61 -2.68
CA LEU A 35 -25.04 -3.83 -2.01
C LEU A 35 -24.87 -5.01 -2.97
N GLU A 36 -25.35 -4.91 -4.19
CA GLU A 36 -25.23 -5.97 -5.18
C GLU A 36 -23.79 -6.21 -5.58
N CYS A 37 -23.26 -7.31 -5.08
CA CYS A 37 -22.09 -8.03 -5.57
C CYS A 37 -20.74 -7.30 -5.50
N ARG A 38 -20.35 -6.82 -4.30
CA ARG A 38 -18.94 -6.44 -4.05
C ARG A 38 -18.06 -7.69 -4.10
N ASP A 39 -16.99 -7.64 -4.88
CA ASP A 39 -15.97 -8.71 -4.91
C ASP A 39 -14.72 -8.25 -4.16
N VAL A 40 -14.88 -8.10 -2.83
CA VAL A 40 -13.84 -7.58 -1.92
C VAL A 40 -13.40 -8.67 -0.95
N TRP A 41 -12.09 -8.87 -0.89
CA TRP A 41 -11.44 -9.94 -0.14
C TRP A 41 -10.36 -9.38 0.78
N GLU A 42 -10.17 -10.03 1.91
CA GLU A 42 -9.05 -9.81 2.81
C GLU A 42 -8.20 -11.09 2.90
N ILE A 43 -6.94 -10.99 2.59
CA ILE A 43 -5.90 -11.98 2.92
C ILE A 43 -5.11 -11.41 4.08
N SER A 44 -5.20 -12.04 5.26
CA SER A 44 -4.69 -11.50 6.51
C SER A 44 -3.53 -12.31 7.08
N THR A 45 -2.46 -11.61 7.44
CA THR A 45 -1.33 -12.11 8.22
C THR A 45 -1.33 -11.55 9.65
N ARG A 46 -2.40 -10.86 10.08
CA ARG A 46 -2.46 -10.14 11.38
C ARG A 46 -2.33 -11.02 12.60
N HIS A 47 -2.62 -12.32 12.49
CA HIS A 47 -2.48 -13.30 13.56
C HIS A 47 -1.02 -13.79 13.72
N LEU A 48 -0.14 -13.50 12.76
CA LEU A 48 1.26 -13.86 12.83
C LEU A 48 2.00 -12.83 13.69
N MET A 49 2.47 -13.28 14.86
CA MET A 49 3.17 -12.41 15.81
C MET A 49 4.61 -12.12 15.39
N ASP A 50 5.24 -13.06 14.68
CA ASP A 50 6.62 -12.95 14.25
C ASP A 50 6.74 -12.39 12.83
N ARG A 51 7.87 -11.71 12.59
CA ARG A 51 8.24 -11.26 11.25
C ARG A 51 8.75 -12.45 10.45
N PRO A 52 8.03 -12.93 9.46
CA PRO A 52 8.51 -14.04 8.66
C PRO A 52 9.80 -13.64 7.93
N ARG A 53 10.80 -14.54 7.94
CA ARG A 53 12.00 -14.43 7.11
C ARG A 53 11.90 -15.31 5.87
N CYS A 54 10.99 -16.23 5.88
CA CYS A 54 10.55 -17.08 4.78
C CYS A 54 9.07 -17.40 4.99
N ILE A 55 8.40 -17.81 3.94
CA ILE A 55 7.04 -18.33 3.99
C ILE A 55 7.03 -19.73 3.37
N ASP A 56 6.14 -20.58 3.88
CA ASP A 56 5.85 -21.85 3.21
C ASP A 56 5.05 -21.53 1.92
N PRO A 57 5.53 -21.92 0.74
CA PRO A 57 4.82 -21.62 -0.50
C PRO A 57 3.51 -22.41 -0.66
N ILE A 58 3.36 -23.56 0.05
CA ILE A 58 2.19 -24.43 0.00
C ILE A 58 1.17 -24.01 1.06
N ASP A 59 1.63 -23.73 2.29
CA ASP A 59 0.79 -23.28 3.39
C ASP A 59 1.38 -22.00 4.01
N PRO A 60 1.06 -20.83 3.45
CA PRO A 60 1.59 -19.54 3.92
C PRO A 60 0.93 -19.04 5.22
N ALA A 61 0.14 -19.89 5.89
CA ALA A 61 -0.56 -19.59 7.14
C ALA A 61 -1.40 -18.29 7.06
N LEU A 62 -2.24 -18.19 6.04
CA LEU A 62 -3.10 -17.02 5.80
C LEU A 62 -4.51 -17.24 6.36
N ARG A 63 -5.13 -16.15 6.79
CA ARG A 63 -6.59 -16.13 7.03
C ARG A 63 -7.26 -15.31 5.94
N VAL A 64 -8.36 -15.83 5.41
CA VAL A 64 -9.05 -15.22 4.28
C VAL A 64 -10.49 -14.91 4.68
N HIS A 65 -10.95 -13.73 4.29
CA HIS A 65 -12.35 -13.33 4.46
C HIS A 65 -12.84 -12.68 3.17
N ARG A 66 -14.12 -12.90 2.88
CA ARG A 66 -14.85 -12.22 1.83
C ARG A 66 -15.86 -11.26 2.44
N PHE A 67 -16.02 -10.08 1.85
CA PHE A 67 -17.11 -9.17 2.20
C PHE A 67 -18.34 -9.55 1.39
N ASP A 68 -19.39 -9.97 2.10
CA ASP A 68 -20.65 -10.35 1.50
C ASP A 68 -21.83 -9.86 2.34
N THR A 69 -22.88 -9.35 1.69
CA THR A 69 -24.13 -8.88 2.32
C THR A 69 -23.92 -7.98 3.56
N GLY A 70 -22.91 -7.12 3.53
CA GLY A 70 -22.63 -6.16 4.61
C GLY A 70 -21.73 -6.69 5.73
N CYS A 71 -21.26 -7.94 5.68
CA CYS A 71 -20.39 -8.53 6.70
C CYS A 71 -19.19 -9.26 6.10
N TRP A 72 -18.15 -9.46 6.93
CA TRP A 72 -16.98 -10.25 6.57
C TRP A 72 -17.18 -11.70 6.99
N GLN A 73 -17.06 -12.62 6.06
CA GLN A 73 -17.23 -14.06 6.24
C GLN A 73 -15.88 -14.76 5.98
N GLU A 74 -15.60 -15.83 6.73
CA GLU A 74 -14.45 -16.69 6.47
C GLU A 74 -14.57 -17.31 5.07
N ALA A 75 -13.43 -17.43 4.39
CA ALA A 75 -13.34 -17.96 3.04
C ALA A 75 -12.01 -18.68 2.85
N THR A 76 -11.82 -19.31 1.69
CA THR A 76 -10.57 -19.99 1.35
C THR A 76 -9.67 -19.11 0.49
N ILE A 77 -8.39 -19.47 0.46
CA ILE A 77 -7.42 -18.76 -0.40
C ILE A 77 -7.66 -19.06 -1.88
N GLU A 78 -8.11 -20.27 -2.18
CA GLU A 78 -8.48 -20.71 -3.51
C GLU A 78 -9.62 -19.84 -4.06
N ASP A 79 -10.68 -19.61 -3.26
CA ASP A 79 -11.80 -18.75 -3.64
C ASP A 79 -11.34 -17.29 -3.88
N ALA A 80 -10.45 -16.78 -3.05
CA ALA A 80 -9.92 -15.42 -3.20
C ALA A 80 -9.11 -15.24 -4.48
N LEU A 81 -8.40 -16.28 -4.92
CA LEU A 81 -7.51 -16.26 -6.08
C LEU A 81 -8.16 -16.80 -7.37
N GLN A 82 -9.37 -17.37 -7.29
CA GLN A 82 -10.14 -17.79 -8.47
C GLN A 82 -10.78 -16.57 -9.15
N LEU A 83 -10.09 -15.96 -10.10
CA LEU A 83 -10.45 -14.64 -10.64
C LEU A 83 -11.65 -14.65 -11.60
N ASP A 84 -11.95 -15.76 -12.26
CA ASP A 84 -13.05 -15.89 -13.25
C ASP A 84 -13.04 -14.77 -14.31
N GLY A 85 -11.86 -14.43 -14.81
CA GLY A 85 -11.65 -13.35 -15.79
C GLY A 85 -11.70 -11.93 -15.23
N ARG A 86 -11.86 -11.75 -13.93
CA ARG A 86 -11.80 -10.43 -13.27
C ARG A 86 -10.39 -9.91 -13.19
N LEU A 87 -10.24 -8.59 -13.22
CA LEU A 87 -8.98 -7.92 -12.97
C LEU A 87 -8.65 -7.99 -11.47
N PRO A 88 -7.56 -8.64 -11.03
CA PRO A 88 -7.14 -8.57 -9.64
C PRO A 88 -6.50 -7.21 -9.34
N ILE A 89 -7.00 -6.56 -8.29
CA ILE A 89 -6.45 -5.33 -7.72
C ILE A 89 -6.04 -5.64 -6.28
N VAL A 90 -4.74 -5.64 -6.00
CA VAL A 90 -4.21 -5.95 -4.66
C VAL A 90 -3.89 -4.64 -3.94
N TYR A 91 -4.53 -4.41 -2.81
CA TYR A 91 -4.29 -3.26 -1.94
C TYR A 91 -3.49 -3.64 -0.71
N VAL A 92 -2.44 -2.87 -0.40
CA VAL A 92 -1.64 -3.02 0.82
C VAL A 92 -1.67 -1.71 1.62
N HIS A 93 -2.25 -1.78 2.81
CA HIS A 93 -2.41 -0.61 3.67
C HIS A 93 -1.11 -0.14 4.33
N GLY A 94 -1.09 1.08 4.83
CA GLY A 94 0.04 1.68 5.53
C GLY A 94 0.18 1.26 6.99
N ASN A 95 1.02 2.01 7.71
CA ASN A 95 1.29 1.82 9.13
C ASN A 95 0.13 2.26 10.02
N PHE A 96 0.12 1.82 11.29
CA PHE A 96 -0.85 2.18 12.34
C PHE A 96 -2.32 1.92 11.96
N MET A 97 -2.55 0.89 11.18
CA MET A 97 -3.88 0.50 10.73
C MET A 97 -4.44 -0.63 11.59
N THR A 98 -5.49 -0.35 12.36
CA THR A 98 -6.25 -1.42 13.05
C THR A 98 -7.00 -2.27 12.02
N HIS A 99 -7.39 -3.49 12.43
CA HIS A 99 -8.11 -4.40 11.54
C HIS A 99 -9.38 -3.77 10.96
N ASP A 100 -10.22 -3.19 11.83
CA ASP A 100 -11.47 -2.54 11.41
C ASP A 100 -11.24 -1.32 10.52
N ASN A 101 -10.17 -0.55 10.78
CA ASN A 101 -9.83 0.57 9.91
C ASN A 101 -9.38 0.11 8.53
N ALA A 102 -8.62 -1.00 8.45
CA ALA A 102 -8.21 -1.59 7.18
C ALA A 102 -9.44 -2.07 6.37
N ARG A 103 -10.36 -2.76 7.02
CA ARG A 103 -11.63 -3.22 6.41
C ARG A 103 -12.48 -2.06 5.92
N ARG A 104 -12.64 -1.00 6.71
CA ARG A 104 -13.35 0.23 6.25
C ARG A 104 -12.61 0.91 5.11
N ARG A 105 -11.29 0.84 5.09
CA ARG A 105 -10.48 1.48 4.05
C ARG A 105 -10.62 0.77 2.71
N VAL A 106 -10.55 -0.54 2.69
CA VAL A 106 -10.70 -1.29 1.43
C VAL A 106 -12.10 -1.11 0.84
N LEU A 107 -13.14 -1.03 1.66
CA LEU A 107 -14.50 -0.76 1.18
C LEU A 107 -14.63 0.65 0.59
N LEU A 108 -13.98 1.67 1.17
CA LEU A 108 -13.92 3.00 0.58
C LEU A 108 -13.21 3.00 -0.78
N ILE A 109 -12.12 2.24 -0.91
CA ILE A 109 -11.42 2.09 -2.19
C ILE A 109 -12.33 1.39 -3.21
N ASP A 110 -13.05 0.35 -2.79
CA ASP A 110 -14.02 -0.35 -3.65
C ASP A 110 -15.10 0.60 -4.17
N ASP A 111 -15.71 1.44 -3.31
CA ASP A 111 -16.69 2.43 -3.73
C ASP A 111 -16.13 3.36 -4.84
N MET A 112 -14.90 3.80 -4.68
CA MET A 112 -14.26 4.70 -5.64
C MET A 112 -13.89 3.99 -6.95
N LEU A 113 -13.46 2.72 -6.88
CA LEU A 113 -13.21 1.90 -8.06
C LEU A 113 -14.51 1.62 -8.83
N ARG A 114 -15.57 1.24 -8.14
CA ARG A 114 -16.90 0.96 -8.74
C ARG A 114 -17.43 2.16 -9.52
N ALA A 115 -17.26 3.37 -9.00
CA ALA A 115 -17.67 4.59 -9.68
C ALA A 115 -16.94 4.85 -11.00
N ARG A 116 -15.84 4.14 -11.29
CA ARG A 116 -14.96 4.34 -12.46
C ARG A 116 -14.75 3.10 -13.31
N ALA A 117 -15.13 1.94 -12.80
CA ALA A 117 -14.87 0.66 -13.44
C ALA A 117 -15.74 0.45 -14.69
N HIS A 118 -15.10 0.12 -15.81
CA HIS A 118 -15.74 -0.32 -17.06
C HIS A 118 -15.62 -1.82 -17.28
N ARG A 119 -15.01 -2.53 -16.32
CA ARG A 119 -14.79 -3.99 -16.35
C ARG A 119 -14.91 -4.57 -14.95
N SER A 120 -15.17 -5.86 -14.89
CA SER A 120 -15.20 -6.58 -13.62
C SER A 120 -13.80 -6.67 -13.01
N TYR A 121 -13.69 -6.45 -11.71
CA TYR A 121 -12.46 -6.59 -10.94
C TYR A 121 -12.71 -7.34 -9.64
N ARG A 122 -11.64 -7.84 -9.02
CA ARG A 122 -11.59 -8.36 -7.67
C ARG A 122 -10.62 -7.53 -6.84
N LEU A 123 -11.12 -6.94 -5.76
CA LEU A 123 -10.27 -6.16 -4.85
C LEU A 123 -9.82 -7.03 -3.68
N ILE A 124 -8.52 -7.25 -3.57
CA ILE A 124 -7.89 -8.09 -2.55
C ILE A 124 -7.04 -7.22 -1.63
N MET A 125 -7.41 -7.10 -0.37
CA MET A 125 -6.58 -6.42 0.62
C MET A 125 -5.61 -7.41 1.28
N LEU A 126 -4.31 -7.13 1.21
CA LEU A 126 -3.31 -7.77 2.08
C LEU A 126 -3.24 -7.01 3.40
N SER A 127 -3.80 -7.63 4.43
CA SER A 127 -3.93 -7.06 5.77
C SER A 127 -2.82 -7.58 6.70
N TRP A 128 -1.90 -6.70 7.11
CA TRP A 128 -0.74 -7.04 7.90
C TRP A 128 -0.75 -6.40 9.30
N PRO A 129 -0.06 -6.98 10.31
CA PRO A 129 0.00 -6.41 11.65
C PRO A 129 0.84 -5.13 11.66
N SER A 130 0.15 -3.99 11.61
CA SER A 130 0.75 -2.64 11.61
C SER A 130 0.20 -1.77 12.74
N GLN A 131 -0.18 -2.40 13.85
CA GLN A 131 -0.79 -1.71 14.98
C GLN A 131 0.22 -0.85 15.73
N ARG A 132 -0.30 0.13 16.47
CA ARG A 132 0.48 1.05 17.27
C ARG A 132 0.80 0.40 18.63
N GLU A 133 2.07 0.41 19.00
CA GLU A 133 2.51 0.10 20.35
C GLU A 133 2.89 1.38 21.13
N PRO A 134 3.22 1.31 22.43
CA PRO A 134 3.45 2.50 23.27
C PRO A 134 4.63 3.40 22.88
N HIS A 135 5.54 2.94 22.02
CA HIS A 135 6.78 3.65 21.67
C HIS A 135 6.88 4.03 20.18
N PRO A 136 6.35 5.20 19.76
CA PRO A 136 6.12 5.54 18.34
C PRO A 136 7.34 5.43 17.42
N LEU A 137 8.54 5.80 17.86
CA LEU A 137 9.74 5.75 17.01
C LEU A 137 10.29 4.33 16.85
N ARG A 138 10.27 3.53 17.92
CA ARG A 138 10.66 2.12 17.88
C ARG A 138 9.69 1.35 17.00
N ASP A 139 8.39 1.53 17.23
CA ASP A 139 7.31 0.90 16.49
C ASP A 139 7.39 1.19 15.00
N THR A 140 7.70 2.43 14.62
CA THR A 140 7.79 2.78 13.19
C THR A 140 8.95 2.07 12.51
N ARG A 141 10.11 1.91 13.18
CA ARG A 141 11.23 1.12 12.65
C ARG A 141 10.91 -0.37 12.58
N GLU A 142 10.26 -0.89 13.60
CA GLU A 142 9.82 -2.28 13.66
C GLU A 142 8.78 -2.56 12.58
N ASN A 143 7.82 -1.67 12.38
CA ASN A 143 6.83 -1.80 11.32
C ASN A 143 7.45 -1.62 9.92
N ALA A 144 8.48 -0.79 9.76
CA ALA A 144 9.24 -0.72 8.52
C ALA A 144 9.93 -2.05 8.19
N ALA A 145 10.56 -2.69 9.19
CA ALA A 145 11.15 -4.01 9.02
C ALA A 145 10.08 -5.10 8.81
N SER A 146 8.89 -4.97 9.43
CA SER A 146 7.75 -5.86 9.18
C SER A 146 7.23 -5.70 7.76
N SER A 147 7.17 -4.47 7.21
CA SER A 147 6.77 -4.25 5.83
C SER A 147 7.72 -4.88 4.83
N ASP A 148 9.03 -4.93 5.12
CA ASP A 148 10.01 -5.70 4.32
C ASP A 148 9.68 -7.21 4.37
N SER A 149 9.36 -7.78 5.54
CA SER A 149 8.93 -9.18 5.66
C SER A 149 7.62 -9.46 4.90
N HIS A 150 6.67 -8.52 4.90
CA HIS A 150 5.41 -8.66 4.17
C HIS A 150 5.58 -8.59 2.65
N SER A 151 6.74 -8.15 2.16
CA SER A 151 7.11 -8.29 0.75
C SER A 151 7.11 -9.76 0.28
N LEU A 152 7.35 -10.73 1.17
CA LEU A 152 7.25 -12.16 0.86
C LEU A 152 5.81 -12.55 0.48
N TYR A 153 4.82 -12.07 1.24
CA TYR A 153 3.40 -12.34 0.94
C TYR A 153 2.93 -11.64 -0.33
N VAL A 154 3.42 -10.43 -0.59
CA VAL A 154 3.15 -9.77 -1.88
C VAL A 154 3.74 -10.58 -3.03
N ALA A 155 4.98 -11.04 -2.92
CA ALA A 155 5.62 -11.89 -3.93
C ALA A 155 4.86 -13.21 -4.12
N TRP A 156 4.42 -13.84 -3.04
CA TRP A 156 3.62 -15.05 -3.08
C TRP A 156 2.27 -14.83 -3.79
N VAL A 157 1.54 -13.76 -3.47
CA VAL A 157 0.27 -13.42 -4.14
C VAL A 157 0.50 -13.16 -5.62
N LEU A 158 1.55 -12.43 -5.99
CA LEU A 158 1.90 -12.21 -7.41
C LEU A 158 2.17 -13.52 -8.15
N GLN A 159 2.81 -14.48 -7.50
CA GLN A 159 3.02 -15.81 -8.06
C GLN A 159 1.69 -16.56 -8.27
N GLN A 160 0.76 -16.48 -7.32
CA GLN A 160 -0.56 -17.09 -7.48
C GLN A 160 -1.38 -16.43 -8.60
N LEU A 161 -1.13 -15.15 -8.88
CA LEU A 161 -1.80 -14.36 -9.91
C LEU A 161 -1.07 -14.38 -11.27
N ARG A 162 -0.01 -15.17 -11.43
CA ARG A 162 0.85 -15.18 -12.62
C ARG A 162 0.13 -15.51 -13.93
N ASP A 163 -0.98 -16.23 -13.86
CA ASP A 163 -1.78 -16.60 -15.03
C ASP A 163 -2.84 -15.54 -15.40
N ALA A 164 -2.98 -14.49 -14.57
CA ALA A 164 -3.81 -13.35 -14.89
C ALA A 164 -3.10 -12.47 -15.94
N PRO A 165 -3.75 -12.08 -17.03
CA PRO A 165 -3.09 -11.27 -18.07
C PRO A 165 -2.70 -9.89 -17.57
N GLN A 166 -3.40 -9.38 -16.58
CA GLN A 166 -3.20 -8.06 -15.98
C GLN A 166 -3.38 -8.13 -14.46
N VAL A 167 -2.50 -7.47 -13.72
CA VAL A 167 -2.55 -7.34 -12.26
C VAL A 167 -2.37 -5.88 -11.89
N SER A 168 -3.12 -5.39 -10.92
CA SER A 168 -2.97 -4.03 -10.40
C SER A 168 -2.62 -4.06 -8.91
N LEU A 169 -1.70 -3.19 -8.50
CA LEU A 169 -1.23 -3.09 -7.12
C LEU A 169 -1.42 -1.66 -6.62
N LEU A 170 -2.02 -1.49 -5.44
CA LEU A 170 -2.19 -0.20 -4.77
C LEU A 170 -1.54 -0.24 -3.40
N GLY A 171 -0.60 0.64 -3.14
CA GLY A 171 0.08 0.72 -1.84
C GLY A 171 0.09 2.11 -1.23
N PHE A 172 -0.24 2.19 0.05
CA PHE A 172 -0.09 3.41 0.83
C PHE A 172 1.09 3.30 1.81
N SER A 173 1.97 4.31 1.83
CA SER A 173 3.04 4.45 2.82
C SER A 173 3.92 3.18 2.91
N LEU A 174 3.97 2.48 4.06
CA LEU A 174 4.68 1.20 4.20
C LEU A 174 4.08 0.07 3.35
N GLY A 175 2.80 0.15 2.97
CA GLY A 175 2.21 -0.78 2.00
C GLY A 175 2.85 -0.65 0.62
N ALA A 176 3.17 0.56 0.17
CA ALA A 176 3.92 0.79 -1.06
C ALA A 176 5.33 0.18 -0.99
N ARG A 177 5.99 0.26 0.19
CA ARG A 177 7.28 -0.40 0.46
C ARG A 177 7.16 -1.93 0.34
N SER A 178 6.12 -2.53 0.91
CA SER A 178 5.88 -3.98 0.81
C SER A 178 5.64 -4.41 -0.64
N ILE A 179 4.85 -3.65 -1.42
CA ILE A 179 4.62 -3.92 -2.84
C ILE A 179 5.92 -3.85 -3.63
N SER A 180 6.70 -2.78 -3.45
CA SER A 180 7.98 -2.63 -4.14
C SER A 180 8.96 -3.77 -3.81
N GLY A 181 9.01 -4.18 -2.52
CA GLY A 181 9.80 -5.33 -2.10
C GLY A 181 9.30 -6.65 -2.70
N GLY A 182 7.97 -6.85 -2.73
CA GLY A 182 7.35 -8.04 -3.32
C GLY A 182 7.63 -8.19 -4.82
N LEU A 183 7.50 -7.11 -5.57
CA LEU A 183 7.88 -7.07 -6.99
C LEU A 183 9.37 -7.38 -7.19
N HIS A 184 10.23 -6.83 -6.33
CA HIS A 184 11.66 -7.12 -6.37
C HIS A 184 11.98 -8.60 -6.12
N LEU A 185 11.33 -9.21 -5.13
CA LEU A 185 11.48 -10.64 -4.81
C LEU A 185 10.92 -11.53 -5.92
N ALA A 186 9.74 -11.20 -6.47
CA ALA A 186 9.11 -11.92 -7.57
C ALA A 186 9.97 -11.92 -8.83
N ALA A 187 10.76 -10.85 -9.05
CA ALA A 187 11.74 -10.74 -10.14
C ALA A 187 13.10 -11.36 -9.79
N GLY A 188 13.19 -12.24 -8.78
CA GLY A 188 14.43 -12.91 -8.39
C GLY A 188 15.39 -12.03 -7.57
N GLY A 189 14.94 -10.91 -7.05
CA GLY A 189 15.72 -10.05 -6.18
C GLY A 189 15.86 -10.61 -4.76
N THR A 190 16.69 -9.95 -3.96
CA THR A 190 16.92 -10.32 -2.56
C THR A 190 16.78 -9.13 -1.63
N ILE A 191 16.10 -9.32 -0.51
CA ILE A 191 16.05 -8.36 0.59
C ILE A 191 16.83 -8.95 1.76
N ARG A 192 17.77 -8.18 2.34
CA ARG A 192 18.64 -8.65 3.42
C ARG A 192 17.85 -9.27 4.58
N GLY A 193 18.19 -10.49 4.95
CA GLY A 193 17.56 -11.22 6.05
C GLY A 193 16.24 -11.89 5.68
N LEU A 194 15.78 -11.73 4.43
CA LEU A 194 14.68 -12.52 3.89
C LEU A 194 15.25 -13.60 2.96
N HIS A 195 14.74 -14.81 3.13
CA HIS A 195 14.99 -15.87 2.19
C HIS A 195 13.78 -15.89 1.26
N GLY A 196 14.03 -15.64 -0.04
CA GLY A 196 12.96 -15.74 -1.05
C GLY A 196 12.24 -17.06 -0.86
N ALA A 197 10.95 -17.11 -1.13
CA ALA A 197 10.21 -18.35 -1.08
C ALA A 197 10.96 -19.35 -1.96
N THR A 198 11.66 -20.32 -1.32
CA THR A 198 12.30 -21.43 -2.01
C THR A 198 11.16 -22.24 -2.60
N GLY A 199 10.88 -22.07 -3.89
CA GLY A 199 9.70 -22.59 -4.57
C GLY A 199 8.86 -21.52 -5.29
N VAL A 200 9.16 -20.23 -5.14
CA VAL A 200 8.66 -19.23 -6.08
C VAL A 200 9.31 -19.55 -7.41
N ASN A 201 8.51 -20.07 -8.31
CA ASN A 201 8.95 -20.36 -9.67
C ASN A 201 9.41 -19.02 -10.28
N THR A 202 10.70 -18.92 -10.61
CA THR A 202 11.30 -17.69 -11.18
C THR A 202 11.04 -17.59 -12.67
N GLU A 203 10.15 -18.45 -13.21
CA GLU A 203 9.71 -18.29 -14.59
C GLU A 203 9.03 -16.90 -14.72
N PRO A 204 9.40 -16.14 -15.74
CA PRO A 204 8.83 -14.82 -15.96
C PRO A 204 7.30 -14.94 -16.05
N SER A 205 6.59 -14.19 -15.20
CA SER A 205 5.16 -14.02 -15.39
C SER A 205 4.92 -13.21 -16.66
N GLU A 206 4.04 -13.68 -17.52
CA GLU A 206 3.58 -12.90 -18.68
C GLU A 206 2.57 -11.81 -18.27
N SER A 207 2.19 -11.77 -16.99
CA SER A 207 1.26 -10.78 -16.48
C SER A 207 1.83 -9.37 -16.59
N LEU A 208 1.05 -8.48 -17.17
CA LEU A 208 1.35 -7.05 -17.13
C LEU A 208 0.92 -6.48 -15.78
N VAL A 209 1.81 -5.74 -15.12
CA VAL A 209 1.54 -5.19 -13.79
C VAL A 209 1.48 -3.66 -13.83
N ARG A 210 0.41 -3.07 -13.31
CA ARG A 210 0.30 -1.63 -13.04
C ARG A 210 0.32 -1.34 -11.55
N VAL A 211 1.00 -0.28 -11.15
CA VAL A 211 1.21 0.04 -9.75
C VAL A 211 0.78 1.46 -9.43
N GLY A 212 -0.03 1.62 -8.39
CA GLY A 212 -0.36 2.90 -7.77
C GLY A 212 0.35 3.02 -6.41
N PHE A 213 1.19 4.03 -6.24
CA PHE A 213 1.78 4.35 -4.95
C PHE A 213 1.21 5.66 -4.41
N VAL A 214 0.79 5.65 -3.15
CA VAL A 214 0.32 6.84 -2.44
C VAL A 214 1.23 7.07 -1.23
N ALA A 215 1.88 8.21 -1.18
CA ALA A 215 2.82 8.61 -0.13
C ALA A 215 3.84 7.50 0.23
N PRO A 216 4.57 6.91 -0.74
CA PRO A 216 5.40 5.73 -0.52
C PRO A 216 6.50 5.97 0.51
N ALA A 217 6.53 5.15 1.59
CA ALA A 217 7.52 5.21 2.66
C ALA A 217 8.75 4.33 2.34
N MET A 218 9.41 4.64 1.24
CA MET A 218 10.67 4.03 0.79
C MET A 218 11.60 5.09 0.20
N ASP A 219 12.89 4.83 0.18
CA ASP A 219 13.84 5.80 -0.36
C ASP A 219 13.61 6.03 -1.86
N ARG A 220 13.70 7.28 -2.26
CA ARG A 220 13.46 7.72 -3.65
C ARG A 220 14.37 7.08 -4.69
N THR A 221 15.48 6.48 -4.28
CA THR A 221 16.44 5.82 -5.14
C THR A 221 16.23 4.30 -5.25
N TRP A 222 15.32 3.70 -4.46
CA TRP A 222 15.20 2.24 -4.39
C TRP A 222 14.83 1.57 -5.71
N LEU A 223 14.13 2.27 -6.58
CA LEU A 223 13.71 1.77 -7.91
C LEU A 223 14.69 2.11 -9.04
N THR A 224 15.84 2.70 -8.71
CA THR A 224 16.93 2.90 -9.69
C THR A 224 17.69 1.60 -9.96
N PRO A 225 18.48 1.49 -11.03
CA PRO A 225 19.27 0.28 -11.35
C PRO A 225 20.22 -0.18 -10.23
N SER A 226 20.68 0.74 -9.37
CA SER A 226 21.53 0.46 -8.20
C SER A 226 20.75 0.44 -6.88
N GLY A 227 19.43 0.64 -6.90
CA GLY A 227 18.60 0.76 -5.72
C GLY A 227 18.32 -0.57 -5.03
N LYS A 228 17.81 -0.48 -3.78
CA LYS A 228 17.49 -1.64 -2.94
C LYS A 228 16.48 -2.58 -3.62
N HIS A 229 15.50 -2.04 -4.33
CA HIS A 229 14.45 -2.79 -5.02
C HIS A 229 14.57 -2.67 -6.55
N ARG A 230 15.81 -2.69 -7.07
CA ARG A 230 16.14 -2.43 -8.48
C ARG A 230 15.40 -3.31 -9.51
N LEU A 231 14.96 -4.51 -9.11
CA LEU A 231 14.25 -5.43 -10.00
C LEU A 231 12.73 -5.23 -9.96
N ALA A 232 12.21 -4.41 -9.05
CA ALA A 232 10.77 -4.21 -8.87
C ALA A 232 10.06 -3.66 -10.12
N THR A 233 10.78 -3.10 -11.07
CA THR A 233 10.22 -2.52 -12.30
C THR A 233 10.35 -3.41 -13.53
N GLN A 234 10.94 -4.62 -13.42
CA GLN A 234 11.20 -5.48 -14.58
C GLN A 234 9.92 -5.98 -15.29
N HIS A 235 8.85 -6.23 -14.52
CA HIS A 235 7.57 -6.75 -15.04
C HIS A 235 6.44 -5.75 -14.86
N VAL A 236 6.78 -4.46 -14.65
CA VAL A 236 5.80 -3.40 -14.44
C VAL A 236 5.64 -2.60 -15.72
N GLU A 237 4.41 -2.47 -16.22
CA GLU A 237 4.06 -1.64 -17.37
C GLU A 237 4.15 -0.16 -17.04
N GLY A 238 3.76 0.22 -15.82
CA GLY A 238 3.84 1.61 -15.36
C GLY A 238 3.54 1.76 -13.89
N ILE A 239 4.11 2.81 -13.30
CA ILE A 239 3.88 3.22 -11.91
C ILE A 239 3.28 4.62 -11.93
N LEU A 240 2.18 4.82 -11.22
CA LEU A 240 1.67 6.14 -10.92
C LEU A 240 1.83 6.42 -9.43
N SER A 241 2.61 7.44 -9.08
CA SER A 241 2.96 7.77 -7.71
C SER A 241 2.44 9.14 -7.29
N LEU A 242 1.76 9.20 -6.14
CA LEU A 242 1.39 10.44 -5.48
C LEU A 242 2.33 10.67 -4.30
N TYR A 243 2.99 11.82 -4.29
CA TYR A 243 3.82 12.26 -3.18
C TYR A 243 3.33 13.59 -2.61
N ASN A 244 3.79 13.98 -1.45
CA ASN A 244 3.40 15.23 -0.79
C ASN A 244 4.66 15.88 -0.19
N SER A 245 5.12 16.96 -0.80
CA SER A 245 6.31 17.70 -0.37
C SER A 245 6.13 18.44 0.96
N ASP A 246 4.90 18.48 1.48
CA ASP A 246 4.56 19.01 2.82
C ASP A 246 4.30 17.93 3.89
N ASP A 247 4.49 16.64 3.56
CA ASP A 247 4.22 15.53 4.47
C ASP A 247 5.13 15.58 5.73
N PRO A 248 4.57 15.81 6.93
CA PRO A 248 5.35 15.96 8.14
C PRO A 248 5.95 14.64 8.66
N VAL A 249 5.38 13.49 8.25
CA VAL A 249 5.85 12.16 8.65
C VAL A 249 7.01 11.74 7.74
N LEU A 250 6.80 11.78 6.43
CA LEU A 250 7.81 11.34 5.45
C LEU A 250 9.01 12.30 5.35
N ARG A 251 8.85 13.56 5.71
CA ARG A 251 9.98 14.49 5.91
C ARG A 251 11.01 13.96 6.92
N ARG A 252 10.56 13.10 7.85
CA ARG A 252 11.40 12.48 8.88
C ARG A 252 11.83 11.05 8.54
N PHE A 253 11.62 10.61 7.33
CA PHE A 253 11.90 9.24 6.87
C PHE A 253 13.34 8.78 7.15
N ARG A 254 14.33 9.66 7.08
CA ARG A 254 15.73 9.37 7.43
C ARG A 254 15.94 8.74 8.82
N PHE A 255 15.00 8.92 9.74
CA PHE A 255 15.05 8.31 11.07
C PHE A 255 14.53 6.87 11.10
N LEU A 256 13.87 6.42 10.03
CA LEU A 256 13.38 5.05 9.86
C LEU A 256 14.43 4.13 9.23
N GLU A 257 15.25 4.68 8.36
CA GLU A 257 16.31 3.94 7.66
C GLU A 257 17.66 4.16 8.36
N SER A 258 18.42 3.07 8.49
CA SER A 258 19.81 3.14 8.93
C SER A 258 20.68 3.72 7.80
N GLY A 259 20.78 5.04 7.75
CA GLY A 259 21.56 5.76 6.73
C GLY A 259 21.18 7.23 6.72
N SER A 260 22.15 8.11 6.85
CA SER A 260 21.96 9.53 7.19
C SER A 260 21.27 10.39 6.12
N HIS A 261 21.08 9.87 4.90
CA HIS A 261 20.63 10.68 3.76
C HIS A 261 19.38 10.16 3.04
N ALA A 262 18.68 9.18 3.64
CA ALA A 262 17.49 8.62 3.02
C ALA A 262 16.35 9.67 2.93
N ILE A 263 15.78 9.81 1.74
CA ILE A 263 14.66 10.70 1.46
C ILE A 263 13.50 9.86 0.93
N ALA A 264 12.34 9.97 1.57
CA ALA A 264 11.18 9.22 1.12
C ALA A 264 10.71 9.66 -0.28
N ALA A 265 10.41 8.68 -1.13
CA ALA A 265 9.78 8.94 -2.42
C ALA A 265 8.39 9.59 -2.25
N GLY A 266 7.67 9.27 -1.19
CA GLY A 266 6.39 9.92 -0.87
C GLY A 266 6.53 11.37 -0.36
N TYR A 267 7.76 11.86 -0.13
CA TYR A 267 8.04 13.25 0.24
C TYR A 267 8.58 14.08 -0.94
N GLN A 268 9.47 13.53 -1.77
CA GLN A 268 10.12 14.28 -2.85
C GLN A 268 10.05 13.60 -4.22
N GLY A 269 9.19 12.60 -4.37
CA GLY A 269 9.10 11.81 -5.60
C GLY A 269 10.30 10.87 -5.80
N PHE A 270 10.15 9.92 -6.72
CA PHE A 270 11.21 9.03 -7.16
C PHE A 270 12.20 9.75 -8.10
N VAL A 271 13.41 9.21 -8.24
CA VAL A 271 14.43 9.69 -9.17
C VAL A 271 14.78 8.60 -10.20
N GLY A 272 15.11 9.03 -11.39
CA GLY A 272 15.83 8.21 -12.37
C GLY A 272 15.07 7.02 -12.97
N ASN A 273 13.72 7.06 -13.04
CA ASN A 273 12.94 5.97 -13.64
C ASN A 273 11.80 6.51 -14.51
N SER A 274 11.88 6.30 -15.83
CA SER A 274 10.90 6.78 -16.82
C SER A 274 9.55 6.04 -16.77
N LEU A 275 9.47 4.87 -16.12
CA LEU A 275 8.22 4.13 -15.92
C LEU A 275 7.34 4.78 -14.85
N ILE A 276 7.89 5.73 -14.07
CA ILE A 276 7.18 6.34 -12.96
C ILE A 276 6.64 7.70 -13.38
N ARG A 277 5.33 7.81 -13.53
CA ARG A 277 4.60 9.06 -13.57
C ARG A 277 4.21 9.46 -12.16
N GLN A 278 4.48 10.71 -11.76
CA GLN A 278 4.27 11.12 -10.39
C GLN A 278 3.74 12.54 -10.27
N TYR A 279 2.98 12.80 -9.21
CA TYR A 279 2.32 14.08 -8.95
C TYR A 279 2.56 14.51 -7.49
N ASP A 280 2.92 15.79 -7.30
CA ASP A 280 2.91 16.40 -5.98
C ASP A 280 1.48 16.76 -5.59
N CYS A 281 1.06 16.27 -4.43
CA CYS A 281 -0.27 16.48 -3.89
C CYS A 281 -0.30 17.50 -2.74
N SER A 282 0.81 18.20 -2.46
CA SER A 282 0.91 19.13 -1.32
C SER A 282 -0.18 20.21 -1.36
N ASP A 283 -0.48 20.76 -2.53
CA ASP A 283 -1.51 21.80 -2.68
C ASP A 283 -2.93 21.31 -2.39
N CYS A 284 -3.21 20.01 -2.62
CA CYS A 284 -4.56 19.47 -2.44
C CYS A 284 -4.74 18.71 -1.12
N VAL A 285 -3.71 18.05 -0.56
CA VAL A 285 -3.84 17.31 0.70
C VAL A 285 -3.26 18.06 1.89
N GLY A 286 -2.39 19.05 1.66
CA GLY A 286 -1.77 19.86 2.71
C GLY A 286 -0.81 19.07 3.60
N ARG A 287 -0.55 19.59 4.81
CA ARG A 287 0.43 19.04 5.76
C ARG A 287 -0.11 17.82 6.51
N THR A 288 -0.29 16.71 5.80
CA THR A 288 -0.82 15.47 6.39
C THR A 288 -0.15 14.24 5.79
N HIS A 289 -0.22 13.12 6.54
CA HIS A 289 0.08 11.76 6.10
C HIS A 289 -1.16 10.85 6.23
N ASP A 290 -2.36 11.43 6.16
CA ASP A 290 -3.60 10.65 6.19
C ASP A 290 -4.00 10.22 4.77
N GLU A 291 -4.07 8.93 4.55
CA GLU A 291 -4.48 8.32 3.28
C GLU A 291 -5.84 8.82 2.77
N ARG A 292 -6.80 9.08 3.68
CA ARG A 292 -8.14 9.58 3.32
C ARG A 292 -8.08 10.95 2.66
N SER A 293 -7.09 11.78 3.02
CA SER A 293 -6.90 13.09 2.39
C SER A 293 -6.56 12.94 0.92
N TYR A 294 -5.70 11.98 0.55
CA TYR A 294 -5.43 11.68 -0.85
C TYR A 294 -6.67 11.21 -1.59
N PHE A 295 -7.47 10.33 -0.98
CA PHE A 295 -8.67 9.77 -1.62
C PHE A 295 -9.76 10.81 -1.86
N ARG A 296 -9.97 11.74 -0.91
CA ARG A 296 -11.10 12.68 -0.93
C ARG A 296 -10.75 14.04 -1.50
N GLN A 297 -9.51 14.47 -1.41
CA GLN A 297 -9.11 15.86 -1.71
C GLN A 297 -8.19 15.94 -2.92
N CYS A 298 -7.45 14.87 -3.24
CA CYS A 298 -6.49 14.90 -4.33
C CYS A 298 -7.11 14.47 -5.66
N PRO A 299 -7.24 15.36 -6.64
CA PRO A 299 -7.81 15.01 -7.95
C PRO A 299 -6.98 13.97 -8.70
N TYR A 300 -5.67 13.92 -8.43
CA TYR A 300 -4.76 12.95 -9.05
C TYR A 300 -5.02 11.51 -8.58
N PHE A 301 -5.74 11.30 -7.45
CA PHE A 301 -6.11 9.95 -7.03
C PHE A 301 -7.06 9.28 -8.04
N GLY A 302 -7.91 10.05 -8.72
CA GLY A 302 -8.71 9.56 -9.85
C GLY A 302 -7.85 8.96 -10.97
N LEU A 303 -6.71 9.58 -11.28
CA LEU A 303 -5.76 9.05 -12.26
C LEU A 303 -5.12 7.72 -11.80
N VAL A 304 -4.87 7.58 -10.48
CA VAL A 304 -4.40 6.29 -9.93
C VAL A 304 -5.44 5.21 -10.14
N LEU A 305 -6.71 5.49 -9.85
CA LEU A 305 -7.79 4.51 -10.04
C LEU A 305 -7.97 4.12 -11.51
N ASP A 306 -7.94 5.08 -12.44
CA ASP A 306 -8.02 4.80 -13.88
C ASP A 306 -6.82 3.98 -14.36
N HIS A 307 -5.62 4.27 -13.85
CA HIS A 307 -4.42 3.49 -14.11
C HIS A 307 -4.56 2.04 -13.62
N LEU A 308 -5.06 1.83 -12.42
CA LEU A 308 -5.28 0.50 -11.85
C LEU A 308 -6.40 -0.27 -12.52
N LEU A 309 -7.43 0.40 -13.03
CA LEU A 309 -8.55 -0.20 -13.76
C LEU A 309 -8.21 -0.52 -15.22
N TRP A 310 -7.00 -0.15 -15.70
CA TRP A 310 -6.62 -0.27 -17.10
C TRP A 310 -7.57 0.47 -18.04
N ASN A 311 -8.19 1.52 -17.55
CA ASN A 311 -8.97 2.42 -18.37
C ASN A 311 -8.00 3.06 -19.38
N GLU A 312 -8.27 2.95 -20.66
CA GLU A 312 -7.47 3.62 -21.68
C GLU A 312 -7.55 5.13 -21.40
N SER A 313 -6.40 5.77 -21.35
CA SER A 313 -6.38 7.24 -21.27
C SER A 313 -7.01 7.77 -22.54
N VAL A 314 -8.26 8.22 -22.46
CA VAL A 314 -8.88 9.00 -23.53
C VAL A 314 -8.03 10.27 -23.67
N GLY A 315 -7.15 10.26 -24.68
CA GLY A 315 -6.33 11.39 -25.08
C GLY A 315 -5.13 11.66 -24.17
N ALA A 316 -4.00 10.99 -24.45
CA ALA A 316 -2.71 11.61 -24.20
C ALA A 316 -2.63 12.88 -25.08
N CYS A 317 -3.14 14.00 -24.57
CA CYS A 317 -2.81 15.31 -25.12
C CYS A 317 -1.30 15.45 -24.93
N ARG A 318 -0.54 15.21 -26.00
CA ARG A 318 0.89 15.56 -26.07
C ARG A 318 0.94 17.07 -25.89
N ILE A 319 1.25 17.52 -24.68
CA ILE A 319 1.75 18.88 -24.48
C ILE A 319 3.19 18.82 -25.00
N GLN A 320 3.37 19.42 -26.14
CA GLN A 320 4.69 19.73 -26.74
C GLN A 320 5.43 20.74 -25.88
#